data_0dc24059ca769c4326e4bde4705a897f
#
_entry.id   0dc24059ca769c4326e4bde4705a897f
#
_cell.length_a   1.000
_cell.length_b   1.000
_cell.length_c   1.000
_cell.angle_alpha   90.00
_cell.angle_beta   90.00
_cell.angle_gamma   90.00
#
_symmetry.space_group_name_H-M   'P 1'
#
loop_
_entity.id
_entity.type
_entity.pdbx_description
1 polymer ?
#
loop_
_entity_poly.entity_id
_entity_poly.type
_entity_poly.pdbx_seq_one_letter_code
_entity_poly.pdbx_strand_id
1 'polypeptide(L)'
;PLPLYSGGMNPESVLFFRYLFALPILAVMIRARGRSFRVNRKEALTLVVMGLLVAISSLTLFQSYNFMEAGIASTILFVYPIMVALIMSLVFKEKLTIQTGICLIMALGGIAMLYKGGDGTTLSLTGTVLALLSALTYAIYIVGINQTTLKNTATLTVTFYVLLFGVSLFIFRLLTCVELTVPSKWYLWGNVVALAIFPTAISFLCTTSAIQYI
;
A
#
# COMPACT_ATOMS: atom_id res chain seq x y z
N PRO A 1 0.58 -13.71 -0.87
CA PRO A 1 2.05 -13.68 -0.81
C PRO A 1 2.65 -14.93 -0.19
N LEU A 2 1.98 -15.60 0.78
CA LEU A 2 2.51 -16.75 1.50
C LEU A 2 3.12 -17.87 0.61
N PRO A 3 2.49 -18.30 -0.52
CA PRO A 3 3.09 -19.31 -1.39
C PRO A 3 4.40 -18.87 -2.06
N LEU A 4 4.62 -17.55 -2.20
CA LEU A 4 5.84 -17.00 -2.79
C LEU A 4 6.98 -17.00 -1.78
N TYR A 5 6.68 -16.75 -0.50
CA TYR A 5 7.67 -16.83 0.59
C TYR A 5 8.10 -18.25 0.87
N SER A 6 7.16 -19.21 0.86
CA SER A 6 7.49 -20.65 0.94
C SER A 6 8.31 -21.14 -0.27
N GLY A 7 8.23 -20.42 -1.40
CA GLY A 7 9.06 -20.63 -2.59
C GLY A 7 10.45 -19.97 -2.52
N GLY A 8 10.82 -19.36 -1.39
CA GLY A 8 12.13 -18.74 -1.16
C GLY A 8 12.28 -17.32 -1.70
N MET A 9 11.18 -16.63 -2.03
CA MET A 9 11.23 -15.25 -2.50
C MET A 9 11.30 -14.24 -1.35
N ASN A 10 12.15 -13.25 -1.49
CA ASN A 10 12.24 -12.12 -0.57
C ASN A 10 11.07 -11.14 -0.76
N PRO A 11 10.59 -10.46 0.32
CA PRO A 11 9.53 -9.46 0.24
C PRO A 11 9.75 -8.40 -0.83
N GLU A 12 10.98 -7.92 -0.96
CA GLU A 12 11.38 -6.90 -1.94
C GLU A 12 11.20 -7.38 -3.39
N SER A 13 11.59 -8.62 -3.68
CA SER A 13 11.45 -9.21 -5.00
C SER A 13 9.99 -9.42 -5.39
N VAL A 14 9.15 -9.86 -4.43
CA VAL A 14 7.71 -10.01 -4.65
C VAL A 14 7.07 -8.65 -4.95
N LEU A 15 7.41 -7.61 -4.20
CA LEU A 15 6.88 -6.26 -4.40
C LEU A 15 7.37 -5.65 -5.71
N PHE A 16 8.64 -5.86 -6.06
CA PHE A 16 9.20 -5.41 -7.33
C PHE A 16 8.43 -5.99 -8.52
N PHE A 17 8.29 -7.32 -8.61
CA PHE A 17 7.55 -7.96 -9.69
C PHE A 17 6.07 -7.57 -9.70
N ARG A 18 5.45 -7.47 -8.52
CA ARG A 18 4.05 -7.05 -8.37
C ARG A 18 3.80 -5.67 -8.97
N TYR A 19 4.66 -4.70 -8.68
CA TYR A 19 4.54 -3.34 -9.21
C TYR A 19 4.93 -3.29 -10.70
N LEU A 20 6.00 -3.99 -11.08
CA LEU A 20 6.47 -4.04 -12.45
C LEU A 20 5.40 -4.57 -13.41
N PHE A 21 4.69 -5.65 -13.04
CA PHE A 21 3.62 -6.21 -13.88
C PHE A 21 2.32 -5.39 -13.85
N ALA A 22 2.08 -4.62 -12.79
CA ALA A 22 0.92 -3.72 -12.76
C ALA A 22 1.09 -2.52 -13.72
N LEU A 23 2.30 -2.03 -13.93
CA LEU A 23 2.57 -0.86 -14.79
C LEU A 23 2.10 -1.03 -16.24
N PRO A 24 2.42 -2.10 -16.99
CA PRO A 24 1.95 -2.26 -18.36
C PRO A 24 0.42 -2.37 -18.43
N ILE A 25 -0.22 -3.00 -17.44
CA ILE A 25 -1.68 -3.11 -17.38
C ILE A 25 -2.29 -1.72 -17.27
N LEU A 26 -1.79 -0.88 -16.35
CA LEU A 26 -2.26 0.50 -16.19
C LEU A 26 -1.94 1.37 -17.40
N ALA A 27 -0.77 1.20 -18.03
CA ALA A 27 -0.39 1.94 -19.23
C ALA A 27 -1.34 1.64 -20.41
N VAL A 28 -1.69 0.37 -20.60
CA VAL A 28 -2.69 -0.05 -21.61
C VAL A 28 -4.05 0.55 -21.28
N MET A 29 -4.48 0.54 -20.01
CA MET A 29 -5.76 1.13 -19.59
C MET A 29 -5.80 2.65 -19.81
N ILE A 30 -4.70 3.39 -19.52
CA ILE A 30 -4.61 4.83 -19.79
C ILE A 30 -4.78 5.09 -21.29
N ARG A 31 -4.09 4.32 -22.13
CA ARG A 31 -4.15 4.47 -23.58
C ARG A 31 -5.51 4.10 -24.15
N ALA A 32 -6.09 3.00 -23.68
CA ALA A 32 -7.42 2.53 -24.10
C ALA A 32 -8.53 3.52 -23.73
N ARG A 33 -8.41 4.23 -22.62
CA ARG A 33 -9.36 5.27 -22.19
C ARG A 33 -9.05 6.67 -22.75
N GLY A 34 -8.10 6.81 -23.66
CA GLY A 34 -7.72 8.09 -24.27
C GLY A 34 -7.22 9.13 -23.26
N ARG A 35 -6.72 8.70 -22.10
CA ARG A 35 -6.21 9.61 -21.07
C ARG A 35 -4.76 9.98 -21.36
N SER A 36 -4.38 11.20 -20.94
CA SER A 36 -3.04 11.72 -21.15
C SER A 36 -2.09 11.26 -20.03
N PHE A 37 -0.84 10.95 -20.40
CA PHE A 37 0.27 10.76 -19.46
C PHE A 37 0.88 12.11 -19.00
N ARG A 38 0.35 13.25 -19.46
CA ARG A 38 0.92 14.55 -19.13
C ARG A 38 0.63 14.87 -17.68
N VAL A 39 1.70 15.19 -16.95
CA VAL A 39 1.68 15.60 -15.54
C VAL A 39 2.48 16.89 -15.41
N ASN A 40 2.00 17.82 -14.63
CA ASN A 40 2.72 19.06 -14.35
C ASN A 40 3.93 18.78 -13.45
N ARG A 41 4.98 19.61 -13.51
CA ARG A 41 6.19 19.44 -12.67
C ARG A 41 5.87 19.41 -11.17
N LYS A 42 4.92 20.21 -10.69
CA LYS A 42 4.48 20.22 -9.30
C LYS A 42 3.76 18.90 -8.92
N GLU A 43 2.90 18.42 -9.80
CA GLU A 43 2.22 17.12 -9.62
C GLU A 43 3.21 15.97 -9.64
N ALA A 44 4.22 16.01 -10.53
CA ALA A 44 5.25 14.98 -10.61
C ALA A 44 6.03 14.85 -9.31
N LEU A 45 6.44 15.98 -8.69
CA LEU A 45 7.12 15.95 -7.39
C LEU A 45 6.25 15.34 -6.29
N THR A 46 4.97 15.73 -6.25
CA THR A 46 4.00 15.13 -5.31
C THR A 46 3.82 13.64 -5.55
N LEU A 47 3.74 13.22 -6.82
CA LEU A 47 3.62 11.80 -7.19
C LEU A 47 4.85 10.98 -6.80
N VAL A 48 6.06 11.56 -6.87
CA VAL A 48 7.28 10.91 -6.35
C VAL A 48 7.15 10.64 -4.86
N VAL A 49 6.77 11.64 -4.08
CA VAL A 49 6.60 11.49 -2.62
C VAL A 49 5.51 10.46 -2.31
N MET A 50 4.37 10.52 -3.00
CA MET A 50 3.26 9.57 -2.80
C MET A 50 3.66 8.15 -3.19
N GLY A 51 4.41 7.98 -4.29
CA GLY A 51 4.92 6.67 -4.72
C GLY A 51 5.90 6.06 -3.72
N LEU A 52 6.80 6.86 -3.17
CA LEU A 52 7.73 6.43 -2.13
C LEU A 52 6.99 6.04 -0.84
N LEU A 53 6.00 6.83 -0.41
CA LEU A 53 5.18 6.50 0.78
C LEU A 53 4.46 5.17 0.64
N VAL A 54 3.82 4.91 -0.51
CA VAL A 54 3.15 3.64 -0.78
C VAL A 54 4.15 2.48 -0.83
N ALA A 55 5.32 2.69 -1.43
CA ALA A 55 6.34 1.66 -1.50
C ALA A 55 6.91 1.32 -0.12
N ILE A 56 7.16 2.33 0.73
CA ILE A 56 7.58 2.13 2.13
C ILE A 56 6.48 1.41 2.91
N SER A 57 5.21 1.82 2.78
CA SER A 57 4.08 1.15 3.40
C SER A 57 4.00 -0.33 3.01
N SER A 58 4.09 -0.62 1.71
CA SER A 58 4.07 -2.00 1.22
C SER A 58 5.26 -2.81 1.74
N LEU A 59 6.45 -2.22 1.76
CA LEU A 59 7.66 -2.88 2.23
C LEU A 59 7.57 -3.22 3.72
N THR A 60 7.20 -2.27 4.56
CA THR A 60 7.08 -2.48 6.02
C THR A 60 5.99 -3.49 6.35
N LEU A 61 4.86 -3.49 5.62
CA LEU A 61 3.83 -4.52 5.77
C LEU A 61 4.35 -5.91 5.41
N PHE A 62 5.02 -6.05 4.27
CA PHE A 62 5.51 -7.34 3.81
C PHE A 62 6.66 -7.85 4.70
N GLN A 63 7.49 -6.95 5.25
CA GLN A 63 8.49 -7.32 6.24
C GLN A 63 7.86 -7.76 7.56
N SER A 64 6.72 -7.19 7.98
CA SER A 64 6.02 -7.62 9.19
C SER A 64 5.56 -9.07 9.13
N TYR A 65 5.30 -9.62 7.93
CA TYR A 65 4.91 -11.01 7.73
C TYR A 65 6.02 -12.03 8.10
N ASN A 66 7.26 -11.57 8.25
CA ASN A 66 8.36 -12.42 8.75
C ASN A 66 8.31 -12.59 10.28
N PHE A 67 7.58 -11.73 10.99
CA PHE A 67 7.53 -11.68 12.45
C PHE A 67 6.15 -12.06 13.01
N MET A 68 5.10 -12.07 12.18
CA MET A 68 3.74 -12.42 12.57
C MET A 68 2.94 -12.95 11.37
N GLU A 69 1.81 -13.57 11.64
CA GLU A 69 0.90 -14.02 10.59
C GLU A 69 0.38 -12.86 9.73
N ALA A 70 0.34 -13.08 8.40
CA ALA A 70 -0.11 -12.06 7.45
C ALA A 70 -1.53 -11.56 7.73
N GLY A 71 -2.41 -12.39 8.29
CA GLY A 71 -3.76 -12.02 8.72
C GLY A 71 -3.73 -10.98 9.84
N ILE A 72 -2.93 -11.20 10.87
CA ILE A 72 -2.76 -10.30 12.01
C ILE A 72 -2.16 -8.96 11.55
N ALA A 73 -1.06 -9.01 10.77
CA ALA A 73 -0.42 -7.81 10.26
C ALA A 73 -1.37 -6.98 9.37
N SER A 74 -2.16 -7.65 8.51
CA SER A 74 -3.16 -6.98 7.68
C SER A 74 -4.28 -6.36 8.51
N THR A 75 -4.69 -6.99 9.61
CA THR A 75 -5.69 -6.42 10.53
C THR A 75 -5.15 -5.16 11.22
N ILE A 76 -3.89 -5.17 11.64
CA ILE A 76 -3.22 -3.98 12.20
C ILE A 76 -3.12 -2.87 11.15
N LEU A 77 -2.86 -3.20 9.89
CA LEU A 77 -2.87 -2.22 8.81
C LEU A 77 -4.21 -1.46 8.75
N PHE A 78 -5.35 -2.11 8.98
CA PHE A 78 -6.67 -1.47 8.99
C PHE A 78 -6.86 -0.40 10.08
N VAL A 79 -5.84 -0.09 10.88
CA VAL A 79 -5.78 1.13 11.71
C VAL A 79 -5.61 2.39 10.84
N TYR A 80 -5.19 2.28 9.57
CA TYR A 80 -4.93 3.46 8.73
C TYR A 80 -6.10 4.45 8.63
N PRO A 81 -7.41 4.06 8.60
CA PRO A 81 -8.49 5.04 8.56
C PRO A 81 -8.57 5.89 9.84
N ILE A 82 -8.18 5.28 10.97
CA ILE A 82 -8.06 5.98 12.25
C ILE A 82 -6.98 7.06 12.16
N MET A 83 -5.81 6.67 11.62
CA MET A 83 -4.70 7.60 11.42
C MET A 83 -5.05 8.70 10.42
N VAL A 84 -5.79 8.38 9.34
CA VAL A 84 -6.31 9.38 8.40
C VAL A 84 -7.20 10.38 9.13
N ALA A 85 -8.18 9.92 9.91
CA ALA A 85 -9.10 10.78 10.67
C ALA A 85 -8.34 11.67 11.67
N LEU A 86 -7.34 11.14 12.36
CA LEU A 86 -6.49 11.90 13.26
C LEU A 86 -5.70 12.98 12.52
N ILE A 87 -5.05 12.65 11.40
CA ILE A 87 -4.29 13.61 10.59
C ILE A 87 -5.22 14.71 10.07
N MET A 88 -6.40 14.36 9.54
CA MET A 88 -7.38 15.34 9.05
C MET A 88 -7.88 16.26 10.16
N SER A 89 -8.12 15.73 11.36
CA SER A 89 -8.54 16.53 12.52
C SER A 89 -7.42 17.43 13.05
N LEU A 90 -6.20 16.91 13.19
CA LEU A 90 -5.10 17.65 13.83
C LEU A 90 -4.45 18.66 12.89
N VAL A 91 -4.25 18.30 11.61
CA VAL A 91 -3.54 19.13 10.63
C VAL A 91 -4.49 20.05 9.88
N PHE A 92 -5.65 19.52 9.45
CA PHE A 92 -6.61 20.27 8.63
C PHE A 92 -7.79 20.79 9.43
N LYS A 93 -7.82 20.54 10.75
CA LYS A 93 -8.86 21.02 11.69
C LYS A 93 -10.28 20.59 11.29
N GLU A 94 -10.40 19.47 10.59
CA GLU A 94 -11.71 18.89 10.27
C GLU A 94 -12.35 18.32 11.53
N LYS A 95 -13.67 18.55 11.66
CA LYS A 95 -14.42 18.04 12.80
C LYS A 95 -14.62 16.52 12.65
N LEU A 96 -14.18 15.77 13.66
CA LEU A 96 -14.47 14.34 13.73
C LEU A 96 -15.99 14.15 13.89
N THR A 97 -16.58 13.41 12.96
CA THR A 97 -18.00 13.05 13.04
C THR A 97 -18.18 11.96 14.09
N ILE A 98 -19.33 11.94 14.78
CA ILE A 98 -19.67 10.89 15.75
C ILE A 98 -19.55 9.50 15.13
N GLN A 99 -19.96 9.35 13.86
CA GLN A 99 -19.81 8.11 13.10
C GLN A 99 -18.35 7.66 13.01
N THR A 100 -17.43 8.59 12.71
CA THR A 100 -15.99 8.31 12.69
C THR A 100 -15.50 7.85 14.07
N GLY A 101 -15.97 8.48 15.16
CA GLY A 101 -15.64 8.07 16.52
C GLY A 101 -16.10 6.64 16.84
N ILE A 102 -17.31 6.27 16.46
CA ILE A 102 -17.85 4.91 16.66
C ILE A 102 -17.02 3.89 15.85
N CYS A 103 -16.73 4.16 14.57
CA CYS A 103 -15.90 3.29 13.76
C CYS A 103 -14.48 3.10 14.34
N LEU A 104 -13.91 4.16 14.91
CA LEU A 104 -12.64 4.15 15.65
C LEU A 104 -12.66 3.17 16.82
N ILE A 105 -13.68 3.28 17.67
CA ILE A 105 -13.84 2.43 18.86
C ILE A 105 -14.04 0.97 18.43
N MET A 106 -14.86 0.72 17.42
CA MET A 106 -15.09 -0.62 16.89
C MET A 106 -13.81 -1.25 16.31
N ALA A 107 -13.02 -0.48 15.56
CA ALA A 107 -11.76 -0.95 14.98
C ALA A 107 -10.73 -1.29 16.06
N LEU A 108 -10.57 -0.41 17.07
CA LEU A 108 -9.68 -0.66 18.21
C LEU A 108 -10.15 -1.88 19.03
N GLY A 109 -11.46 -2.02 19.23
CA GLY A 109 -12.06 -3.18 19.91
C GLY A 109 -11.78 -4.49 19.16
N GLY A 110 -11.93 -4.50 17.84
CA GLY A 110 -11.60 -5.66 17.00
C GLY A 110 -10.12 -6.06 17.11
N ILE A 111 -9.20 -5.09 17.06
CA ILE A 111 -7.76 -5.35 17.24
C ILE A 111 -7.44 -5.86 18.64
N ALA A 112 -8.09 -5.30 19.68
CA ALA A 112 -7.90 -5.75 21.05
C ALA A 112 -8.40 -7.20 21.26
N MET A 113 -9.50 -7.58 20.61
CA MET A 113 -9.99 -8.96 20.61
C MET A 113 -9.01 -9.91 19.91
N LEU A 114 -8.40 -9.48 18.82
CA LEU A 114 -7.40 -10.27 18.11
C LEU A 114 -6.16 -10.53 18.98
N TYR A 115 -5.78 -9.57 19.81
CA TYR A 115 -4.66 -9.70 20.75
C TYR A 115 -4.90 -10.79 21.80
N LYS A 116 -6.15 -10.96 22.25
CA LYS A 116 -6.53 -11.96 23.28
C LYS A 116 -6.91 -13.33 22.72
N GLY A 117 -7.19 -13.45 21.44
CA GLY A 117 -7.78 -14.66 20.82
C GLY A 117 -6.79 -15.60 20.11
N GLY A 118 -5.51 -15.29 20.09
CA GLY A 118 -4.51 -16.15 19.46
C GLY A 118 -3.97 -17.21 20.42
N ASP A 119 -3.82 -18.44 19.94
CA ASP A 119 -3.23 -19.60 20.65
C ASP A 119 -1.77 -19.34 21.13
N GLY A 120 -1.59 -18.48 22.12
CA GLY A 120 -0.30 -18.27 22.79
C GLY A 120 0.81 -17.65 21.93
N THR A 121 0.57 -17.28 20.67
CA THR A 121 1.53 -16.55 19.85
C THR A 121 1.57 -15.10 20.30
N THR A 122 2.54 -14.75 21.11
CA THR A 122 2.80 -13.36 21.49
C THR A 122 3.02 -12.53 20.24
N LEU A 123 2.23 -11.47 20.07
CA LEU A 123 2.45 -10.48 19.01
C LEU A 123 3.91 -10.01 19.05
N SER A 124 4.63 -10.25 17.97
CA SER A 124 6.00 -9.74 17.87
C SER A 124 5.97 -8.20 17.89
N LEU A 125 6.65 -7.60 18.84
CA LEU A 125 6.75 -6.14 18.95
C LEU A 125 7.27 -5.54 17.62
N THR A 126 8.30 -6.16 17.04
CA THR A 126 8.89 -5.72 15.77
C THR A 126 7.87 -5.77 14.64
N GLY A 127 7.12 -6.86 14.51
CA GLY A 127 6.09 -7.01 13.49
C GLY A 127 4.96 -5.99 13.68
N THR A 128 4.53 -5.76 14.92
CA THR A 128 3.49 -4.76 15.24
C THR A 128 3.94 -3.34 14.89
N VAL A 129 5.16 -2.95 15.24
CA VAL A 129 5.72 -1.63 14.89
C VAL A 129 5.82 -1.47 13.37
N LEU A 130 6.26 -2.48 12.64
CA LEU A 130 6.32 -2.45 11.17
C LEU A 130 4.92 -2.31 10.54
N ALA A 131 3.92 -3.02 11.06
CA ALA A 131 2.55 -2.91 10.57
C ALA A 131 1.93 -1.54 10.87
N LEU A 132 2.18 -0.97 12.05
CA LEU A 132 1.73 0.38 12.40
C LEU A 132 2.43 1.46 11.56
N LEU A 133 3.74 1.30 11.29
CA LEU A 133 4.47 2.20 10.40
C LEU A 133 3.91 2.13 8.97
N SER A 134 3.56 0.94 8.52
CA SER A 134 2.86 0.75 7.23
C SER A 134 1.52 1.48 7.22
N ALA A 135 0.71 1.35 8.27
CA ALA A 135 -0.57 2.03 8.38
C ALA A 135 -0.41 3.56 8.37
N LEU A 136 0.59 4.09 9.07
CA LEU A 136 0.87 5.52 9.12
C LEU A 136 1.29 6.07 7.76
N THR A 137 2.25 5.42 7.09
CA THR A 137 2.73 5.86 5.77
C THR A 137 1.61 5.77 4.72
N TYR A 138 0.75 4.76 4.81
CA TYR A 138 -0.42 4.65 3.95
C TYR A 138 -1.48 5.72 4.24
N ALA A 139 -1.70 6.06 5.51
CA ALA A 139 -2.60 7.16 5.90
C ALA A 139 -2.11 8.52 5.35
N ILE A 140 -0.81 8.81 5.46
CA ILE A 140 -0.21 10.03 4.89
C ILE A 140 -0.38 10.06 3.37
N TYR A 141 -0.22 8.92 2.68
CA TYR A 141 -0.48 8.81 1.24
C TYR A 141 -1.93 9.15 0.88
N ILE A 142 -2.92 8.60 1.61
CA ILE A 142 -4.34 8.88 1.37
C ILE A 142 -4.66 10.36 1.55
N VAL A 143 -4.23 10.94 2.68
CA VAL A 143 -4.40 12.37 2.96
C VAL A 143 -3.69 13.22 1.90
N GLY A 144 -2.48 12.83 1.50
CA GLY A 144 -1.72 13.52 0.48
C GLY A 144 -2.42 13.57 -0.88
N ILE A 145 -3.05 12.49 -1.33
CA ILE A 145 -3.85 12.53 -2.56
C ILE A 145 -5.08 13.44 -2.42
N ASN A 146 -5.78 13.36 -1.30
CA ASN A 146 -7.00 14.14 -1.08
C ASN A 146 -6.73 15.64 -0.98
N GLN A 147 -5.66 16.03 -0.30
CA GLN A 147 -5.34 17.44 0.02
C GLN A 147 -4.44 18.13 -0.99
N THR A 148 -4.02 17.44 -2.07
CA THR A 148 -3.18 18.02 -3.10
C THR A 148 -3.91 18.16 -4.44
N THR A 149 -3.25 18.81 -5.41
CA THR A 149 -3.77 18.94 -6.79
C THR A 149 -4.05 17.58 -7.46
N LEU A 150 -3.53 16.47 -6.90
CA LEU A 150 -3.76 15.12 -7.39
C LEU A 150 -5.23 14.69 -7.31
N LYS A 151 -6.04 15.31 -6.44
CA LYS A 151 -7.49 15.08 -6.39
C LYS A 151 -8.16 15.35 -7.74
N ASN A 152 -7.68 16.32 -8.50
CA ASN A 152 -8.23 16.72 -9.79
C ASN A 152 -7.57 16.01 -10.99
N THR A 153 -6.50 15.23 -10.75
CA THR A 153 -5.78 14.50 -11.79
C THR A 153 -6.46 13.15 -12.06
N ALA A 154 -6.43 12.68 -13.32
CA ALA A 154 -7.07 11.42 -13.67
C ALA A 154 -6.53 10.25 -12.81
N THR A 155 -7.44 9.53 -12.14
CA THR A 155 -7.15 8.42 -11.23
C THR A 155 -6.13 7.42 -11.80
N LEU A 156 -6.33 7.01 -13.07
CA LEU A 156 -5.42 6.10 -13.77
C LEU A 156 -3.99 6.64 -13.85
N THR A 157 -3.86 7.94 -14.15
CA THR A 157 -2.56 8.61 -14.26
C THR A 157 -1.87 8.69 -12.88
N VAL A 158 -2.61 9.07 -11.85
CA VAL A 158 -2.10 9.10 -10.47
C VAL A 158 -1.61 7.71 -10.05
N THR A 159 -2.45 6.69 -10.21
CA THR A 159 -2.11 5.31 -9.83
C THR A 159 -0.88 4.80 -10.59
N PHE A 160 -0.80 5.06 -11.89
CA PHE A 160 0.35 4.67 -12.72
C PHE A 160 1.65 5.29 -12.22
N TYR A 161 1.68 6.60 -11.99
CA TYR A 161 2.89 7.28 -11.53
C TYR A 161 3.27 6.94 -10.09
N VAL A 162 2.29 6.75 -9.20
CA VAL A 162 2.54 6.28 -7.83
C VAL A 162 3.23 4.92 -7.84
N LEU A 163 2.77 3.98 -8.66
CA LEU A 163 3.43 2.68 -8.79
C LEU A 163 4.77 2.76 -9.51
N LEU A 164 4.90 3.63 -10.53
CA LEU A 164 6.17 3.84 -11.25
C LEU A 164 7.27 4.36 -10.31
N PHE A 165 6.97 5.38 -9.52
CA PHE A 165 7.91 5.91 -8.53
C PHE A 165 8.11 4.95 -7.35
N GLY A 166 7.08 4.15 -6.99
CA GLY A 166 7.22 3.08 -6.00
C GLY A 166 8.20 2.00 -6.44
N VAL A 167 8.19 1.60 -7.70
CA VAL A 167 9.17 0.63 -8.25
C VAL A 167 10.59 1.14 -8.10
N SER A 168 10.84 2.44 -8.27
CA SER A 168 12.20 2.99 -8.17
C SER A 168 12.85 2.71 -6.81
N LEU A 169 12.08 2.72 -5.73
CA LEU A 169 12.55 2.36 -4.39
C LEU A 169 12.96 0.89 -4.32
N PHE A 170 12.18 -0.01 -4.90
CA PHE A 170 12.52 -1.43 -4.91
C PHE A 170 13.73 -1.72 -5.80
N ILE A 171 13.87 -1.04 -6.95
CA ILE A 171 15.07 -1.11 -7.78
C ILE A 171 16.30 -0.69 -6.98
N PHE A 172 16.22 0.45 -6.29
CA PHE A 172 17.33 0.93 -5.47
C PHE A 172 17.72 -0.08 -4.38
N ARG A 173 16.75 -0.66 -3.68
CA ARG A 173 17.01 -1.67 -2.64
C ARG A 173 17.60 -2.96 -3.21
N LEU A 174 17.12 -3.43 -4.36
CA LEU A 174 17.66 -4.62 -5.03
C LEU A 174 19.08 -4.41 -5.54
N LEU A 175 19.45 -3.17 -5.89
CA LEU A 175 20.81 -2.85 -6.33
C LEU A 175 21.80 -2.69 -5.16
N THR A 176 21.32 -2.30 -3.97
CA THR A 176 22.19 -1.90 -2.86
C THR A 176 22.21 -2.90 -1.69
N CYS A 177 21.10 -3.57 -1.40
CA CYS A 177 20.93 -4.25 -0.11
C CYS A 177 20.42 -5.68 -0.22
N VAL A 178 19.77 -6.09 -1.29
CA VAL A 178 19.05 -7.36 -1.36
C VAL A 178 19.24 -8.01 -2.72
N GLU A 179 19.49 -9.31 -2.74
CA GLU A 179 19.57 -10.07 -3.99
C GLU A 179 18.18 -10.31 -4.57
N LEU A 180 18.05 -10.15 -5.89
CA LEU A 180 16.82 -10.44 -6.60
C LEU A 180 16.55 -11.94 -6.60
N THR A 181 15.51 -12.37 -5.90
CA THR A 181 15.04 -13.75 -5.94
C THR A 181 13.94 -13.91 -6.98
N VAL A 182 14.17 -14.83 -7.92
CA VAL A 182 13.23 -15.12 -9.01
C VAL A 182 12.41 -16.37 -8.65
N PRO A 183 11.11 -16.43 -8.99
CA PRO A 183 10.29 -17.62 -8.75
C PRO A 183 10.89 -18.85 -9.40
N SER A 184 11.22 -19.86 -8.63
CA SER A 184 11.87 -21.10 -9.12
C SER A 184 10.92 -22.00 -9.90
N LYS A 185 9.59 -21.89 -9.67
CA LYS A 185 8.58 -22.74 -10.28
C LYS A 185 7.60 -21.91 -11.13
N TRP A 186 7.23 -22.43 -12.30
CA TRP A 186 6.39 -21.74 -13.27
C TRP A 186 5.02 -21.30 -12.71
N TYR A 187 4.39 -22.08 -11.81
CA TYR A 187 3.10 -21.72 -11.22
C TYR A 187 3.19 -20.53 -10.25
N LEU A 188 4.37 -20.23 -9.67
CA LEU A 188 4.59 -19.06 -8.84
C LEU A 188 4.47 -17.76 -9.63
N TRP A 189 4.81 -17.78 -10.93
CA TRP A 189 4.58 -16.64 -11.82
C TRP A 189 3.09 -16.29 -11.94
N GLY A 190 2.21 -17.29 -11.95
CA GLY A 190 0.76 -17.08 -11.90
C GLY A 190 0.34 -16.33 -10.65
N ASN A 191 0.91 -16.66 -9.49
CA ASN A 191 0.65 -15.94 -8.24
C ASN A 191 1.17 -14.49 -8.28
N VAL A 192 2.34 -14.25 -8.87
CA VAL A 192 2.90 -12.90 -9.03
C VAL A 192 2.00 -12.03 -9.92
N VAL A 193 1.55 -12.57 -11.05
CA VAL A 193 0.63 -11.88 -11.96
C VAL A 193 -0.72 -11.61 -11.29
N ALA A 194 -1.27 -12.58 -10.56
CA ALA A 194 -2.49 -12.40 -9.80
C ALA A 194 -2.35 -11.28 -8.74
N LEU A 195 -1.21 -11.22 -8.03
CA LEU A 195 -0.91 -10.13 -7.10
C LEU A 195 -0.73 -8.77 -7.79
N ALA A 196 -0.25 -8.74 -9.03
CA ALA A 196 -0.17 -7.50 -9.79
C ALA A 196 -1.55 -6.99 -10.23
N ILE A 197 -2.46 -7.89 -10.63
CA ILE A 197 -3.78 -7.51 -11.14
C ILE A 197 -4.72 -7.15 -9.98
N PHE A 198 -5.01 -8.10 -9.08
CA PHE A 198 -6.07 -7.93 -8.09
C PHE A 198 -5.72 -6.90 -6.98
N PRO A 199 -4.74 -7.15 -6.10
CA PRO A 199 -4.47 -6.24 -4.99
C PRO A 199 -3.62 -5.03 -5.38
N THR A 200 -3.10 -4.96 -6.62
CA THR A 200 -2.33 -3.79 -7.06
C THR A 200 -3.13 -2.97 -8.06
N ALA A 201 -3.27 -3.42 -9.31
CA ALA A 201 -3.89 -2.58 -10.34
C ALA A 201 -5.35 -2.23 -9.99
N ILE A 202 -6.18 -3.23 -9.67
CA ILE A 202 -7.61 -3.00 -9.39
C ILE A 202 -7.80 -2.29 -8.05
N SER A 203 -7.16 -2.76 -6.97
CA SER A 203 -7.32 -2.19 -5.63
C SER A 203 -6.86 -0.74 -5.57
N PHE A 204 -5.67 -0.41 -6.12
CA PHE A 204 -5.19 0.97 -6.15
C PHE A 204 -6.07 1.89 -6.99
N LEU A 205 -6.59 1.41 -8.12
CA LEU A 205 -7.54 2.18 -8.92
C LEU A 205 -8.82 2.48 -8.14
N CYS A 206 -9.40 1.48 -7.48
CA CYS A 206 -10.59 1.67 -6.66
C CYS A 206 -10.33 2.62 -5.49
N THR A 207 -9.21 2.45 -4.78
CA THR A 207 -8.85 3.31 -3.66
C THR A 207 -8.61 4.74 -4.11
N THR A 208 -7.83 4.97 -5.16
CA THR A 208 -7.56 6.32 -5.68
C THR A 208 -8.84 6.98 -6.20
N SER A 209 -9.72 6.23 -6.87
CA SER A 209 -11.03 6.74 -7.27
C SER A 209 -11.86 7.15 -6.06
N ALA A 210 -11.96 6.29 -5.04
CA ALA A 210 -12.72 6.59 -3.84
C ALA A 210 -12.21 7.88 -3.15
N ILE A 211 -10.88 8.03 -3.01
CA ILE A 211 -10.26 9.23 -2.39
C ILE A 211 -10.58 10.50 -3.19
N GLN A 212 -10.66 10.41 -4.51
CA GLN A 212 -10.94 11.58 -5.36
C GLN A 212 -12.40 12.01 -5.34
N TYR A 213 -13.34 11.09 -5.02
CA TYR A 213 -14.77 11.39 -4.95
C TYR A 213 -15.26 11.85 -3.58
N ILE A 214 -14.44 11.68 -2.54
CA ILE A 214 -14.72 12.16 -1.17
C ILE A 214 -14.12 13.56 -0.99
#